data_18362224acabc5fcb6ba70a76967ff1c
#
_entry.id   18362224acabc5fcb6ba70a76967ff1c
#
_cell.length_a   1.000
_cell.length_b   1.000
_cell.length_c   1.000
_cell.angle_alpha   90.00
_cell.angle_beta   90.00
_cell.angle_gamma   90.00
#
_symmetry.space_group_name_H-M   'P 1'
#
loop_
_entity.id
_entity.type
_entity.pdbx_description
1 polymer ?
#
loop_
_entity_poly.entity_id
_entity_poly.type
_entity_poly.pdbx_seq_one_letter_code
_entity_poly.pdbx_strand_id
1 'polypeptide(L)'
;MSSAASTGAAQIRPSISAIREAQKFLAEKFARTRLVAAPYLSAAARRNVYLKLETELPTGSFKVRGALWALAQRMKQGEVREVVASSTGNHGAAVAYAAKEFGIRARIFLPAKCNPVKRGRIDALGAAIVESADADPASAFELAAGYAKQPGIYFLNDATDADLLAGPATIGCEILEQLPETTAIFVPMGDTALIRGIAAAVKQIAPQVKIIGVQAERAPAYYLSWKEDRVVSTETCDTIADGLATRTPEAANVRDVKSLVDDVVLVSEEQMLQAIEALLLEEHVLAEPAGAASTAALLKSGSGCGDHVALVVSGANISREVLKQAIGSA
;
A
#
# COMPACT_ATOMS: atom_id res chain seq x y z
N MET A 1 43.77 -12.68 -4.40
CA MET A 1 42.51 -12.73 -5.15
C MET A 1 41.48 -13.47 -4.29
N SER A 2 40.77 -12.73 -3.49
CA SER A 2 39.70 -13.30 -2.62
C SER A 2 38.36 -12.87 -3.20
N SER A 3 37.64 -13.85 -3.75
CA SER A 3 36.29 -13.72 -4.23
C SER A 3 35.35 -13.50 -3.04
N ALA A 4 34.91 -12.27 -2.84
CA ALA A 4 33.81 -11.97 -1.92
C ALA A 4 32.51 -12.51 -2.53
N ALA A 5 32.08 -13.67 -2.06
CA ALA A 5 30.74 -14.18 -2.34
C ALA A 5 29.73 -13.18 -1.74
N SER A 6 28.97 -12.50 -2.59
CA SER A 6 27.81 -11.73 -2.18
C SER A 6 26.77 -12.74 -1.68
N THR A 7 26.60 -12.80 -0.37
CA THR A 7 25.45 -13.47 0.24
C THR A 7 24.20 -12.67 -0.13
N GLY A 8 23.58 -13.03 -1.26
CA GLY A 8 22.31 -12.50 -1.67
C GLY A 8 21.26 -12.82 -0.63
N ALA A 9 20.81 -11.82 0.14
CA ALA A 9 19.63 -11.95 0.95
C ALA A 9 18.49 -12.42 0.04
N ALA A 10 17.85 -13.55 0.41
CA ALA A 10 16.78 -14.15 -0.37
C ALA A 10 15.69 -13.10 -0.66
N GLN A 11 15.22 -13.04 -1.91
CA GLN A 11 14.10 -12.19 -2.29
C GLN A 11 12.85 -12.66 -1.52
N ILE A 12 12.25 -11.75 -0.77
CA ILE A 12 11.06 -12.03 0.04
C ILE A 12 9.84 -11.90 -0.90
N ARG A 13 9.58 -12.93 -1.69
CA ARG A 13 8.40 -12.99 -2.57
C ARG A 13 7.48 -14.11 -2.11
N PRO A 14 6.17 -13.85 -1.93
CA PRO A 14 5.24 -14.92 -1.62
C PRO A 14 5.13 -15.87 -2.82
N SER A 15 5.14 -17.18 -2.55
CA SER A 15 4.85 -18.18 -3.56
C SER A 15 3.37 -18.12 -3.97
N ILE A 16 3.04 -18.62 -5.15
CA ILE A 16 1.63 -18.67 -5.60
C ILE A 16 0.77 -19.51 -4.65
N SER A 17 1.33 -20.54 -4.01
CA SER A 17 0.63 -21.31 -2.97
C SER A 17 0.28 -20.44 -1.76
N ALA A 18 1.24 -19.69 -1.21
CA ALA A 18 0.99 -18.79 -0.10
C ALA A 18 -0.04 -17.69 -0.44
N ILE A 19 0.00 -17.17 -1.69
CA ILE A 19 -0.99 -16.20 -2.17
C ILE A 19 -2.40 -16.82 -2.24
N ARG A 20 -2.52 -18.06 -2.72
CA ARG A 20 -3.81 -18.77 -2.78
C ARG A 20 -4.35 -19.11 -1.39
N GLU A 21 -3.50 -19.44 -0.45
CA GLU A 21 -3.87 -19.63 0.96
C GLU A 21 -4.36 -18.31 1.57
N ALA A 22 -3.66 -17.20 1.31
CA ALA A 22 -4.09 -15.87 1.74
C ALA A 22 -5.44 -15.48 1.12
N GLN A 23 -5.64 -15.75 -0.17
CA GLN A 23 -6.90 -15.48 -0.87
C GLN A 23 -8.08 -16.25 -0.24
N LYS A 24 -7.87 -17.53 0.05
CA LYS A 24 -8.89 -18.37 0.72
C LYS A 24 -9.20 -17.85 2.13
N PHE A 25 -8.17 -17.53 2.91
CA PHE A 25 -8.34 -17.01 4.26
C PHE A 25 -9.06 -15.66 4.28
N LEU A 26 -8.69 -14.73 3.39
CA LEU A 26 -9.29 -13.40 3.33
C LEU A 26 -10.73 -13.45 2.83
N ALA A 27 -11.10 -14.42 1.98
CA ALA A 27 -12.47 -14.62 1.52
C ALA A 27 -13.45 -15.01 2.67
N GLU A 28 -12.94 -15.52 3.79
CA GLU A 28 -13.72 -15.78 5.01
C GLU A 28 -13.93 -14.49 5.84
N LYS A 29 -13.17 -13.42 5.59
CA LYS A 29 -13.19 -12.18 6.36
C LYS A 29 -13.99 -11.06 5.68
N PHE A 30 -13.90 -10.97 4.35
CA PHE A 30 -14.63 -9.97 3.57
C PHE A 30 -14.82 -10.43 2.12
N ALA A 31 -15.83 -9.88 1.46
CA ALA A 31 -16.07 -10.12 0.04
C ALA A 31 -14.92 -9.60 -0.81
N ARG A 32 -14.70 -10.24 -1.96
CA ARG A 32 -13.78 -9.73 -2.99
C ARG A 32 -14.15 -8.30 -3.35
N THR A 33 -13.18 -7.38 -3.37
CA THR A 33 -13.41 -6.01 -3.81
C THR A 33 -13.74 -5.96 -5.30
N ARG A 34 -14.56 -4.99 -5.67
CA ARG A 34 -15.01 -4.84 -7.07
C ARG A 34 -13.89 -4.34 -7.97
N LEU A 35 -13.89 -4.83 -9.21
CA LEU A 35 -13.22 -4.23 -10.34
C LEU A 35 -14.33 -3.67 -11.26
N VAL A 36 -14.43 -2.36 -11.36
CA VAL A 36 -15.51 -1.68 -12.08
C VAL A 36 -14.98 -0.92 -13.27
N ALA A 37 -15.73 -0.91 -14.38
CA ALA A 37 -15.40 -0.07 -15.53
C ALA A 37 -15.47 1.40 -15.14
N ALA A 38 -14.56 2.21 -15.70
CA ALA A 38 -14.47 3.66 -15.49
C ALA A 38 -14.69 4.40 -16.81
N PRO A 39 -15.95 4.73 -17.14
CA PRO A 39 -16.33 5.27 -18.45
C PRO A 39 -15.68 6.61 -18.79
N TYR A 40 -15.66 7.55 -17.85
CA TYR A 40 -15.02 8.84 -18.04
C TYR A 40 -13.50 8.68 -18.28
N LEU A 41 -12.81 7.92 -17.43
CA LEU A 41 -11.38 7.67 -17.57
C LEU A 41 -11.07 6.89 -18.85
N SER A 42 -11.96 5.99 -19.26
CA SER A 42 -11.83 5.25 -20.51
C SER A 42 -11.88 6.17 -21.72
N ALA A 43 -12.83 7.11 -21.75
CA ALA A 43 -12.93 8.11 -22.80
C ALA A 43 -11.69 9.04 -22.82
N ALA A 44 -11.27 9.54 -21.66
CA ALA A 44 -10.11 10.42 -21.53
C ALA A 44 -8.80 9.74 -21.97
N ALA A 45 -8.59 8.46 -21.60
CA ALA A 45 -7.39 7.71 -21.95
C ALA A 45 -7.47 6.99 -23.31
N ARG A 46 -8.65 6.94 -23.95
CA ARG A 46 -8.93 6.21 -25.20
C ARG A 46 -8.59 4.72 -25.11
N ARG A 47 -9.00 4.08 -23.99
CA ARG A 47 -8.77 2.63 -23.71
C ARG A 47 -9.75 2.15 -22.63
N ASN A 48 -9.86 0.84 -22.43
CA ASN A 48 -10.73 0.28 -21.41
C ASN A 48 -10.04 0.42 -20.04
N VAL A 49 -10.56 1.27 -19.16
CA VAL A 49 -10.05 1.54 -17.84
C VAL A 49 -10.98 0.95 -16.79
N TYR A 50 -10.40 0.30 -15.79
CA TYR A 50 -11.10 -0.32 -14.68
C TYR A 50 -10.49 0.11 -13.35
N LEU A 51 -11.33 0.29 -12.33
CA LEU A 51 -10.93 0.66 -10.98
C LEU A 51 -11.03 -0.56 -10.05
N LYS A 52 -9.93 -0.95 -9.41
CA LYS A 52 -9.91 -1.93 -8.33
C LYS A 52 -10.11 -1.24 -7.01
N LEU A 53 -11.29 -1.43 -6.39
CA LEU A 53 -11.78 -0.63 -5.27
C LEU A 53 -11.38 -1.20 -3.90
N GLU A 54 -10.11 -1.03 -3.51
CA GLU A 54 -9.64 -1.42 -2.17
C GLU A 54 -10.20 -0.51 -1.05
N THR A 55 -10.89 0.54 -1.43
CA THR A 55 -11.65 1.45 -0.57
C THR A 55 -12.85 0.79 0.12
N GLU A 56 -13.34 -0.33 -0.42
CA GLU A 56 -14.52 -1.06 0.09
C GLU A 56 -14.21 -1.94 1.31
N LEU A 57 -12.93 -2.09 1.66
CA LEU A 57 -12.52 -2.93 2.79
C LEU A 57 -12.84 -2.26 4.15
N PRO A 58 -12.97 -3.04 5.24
CA PRO A 58 -13.44 -2.55 6.55
C PRO A 58 -12.71 -1.32 7.10
N THR A 59 -11.40 -1.15 6.76
CA THR A 59 -10.60 0.01 7.20
C THR A 59 -10.51 1.11 6.13
N GLY A 60 -11.26 0.99 5.02
CA GLY A 60 -11.23 1.92 3.91
C GLY A 60 -9.92 1.89 3.11
N SER A 61 -9.11 0.83 3.21
CA SER A 61 -7.87 0.68 2.45
C SER A 61 -7.39 -0.77 2.36
N PHE A 62 -6.52 -1.06 1.39
CA PHE A 62 -5.93 -2.38 1.14
C PHE A 62 -5.13 -2.94 2.33
N LYS A 63 -4.65 -2.09 3.24
CA LYS A 63 -3.73 -2.48 4.32
C LYS A 63 -4.27 -3.60 5.20
N VAL A 64 -5.57 -3.73 5.34
CA VAL A 64 -6.21 -4.79 6.14
C VAL A 64 -5.90 -6.19 5.61
N ARG A 65 -5.69 -6.36 4.29
CA ARG A 65 -5.34 -7.66 3.71
C ARG A 65 -4.02 -8.19 4.26
N GLY A 66 -2.99 -7.33 4.25
CA GLY A 66 -1.67 -7.69 4.78
C GLY A 66 -1.68 -7.87 6.29
N ALA A 67 -2.35 -6.99 7.02
CA ALA A 67 -2.39 -7.05 8.49
C ALA A 67 -3.07 -8.33 9.00
N LEU A 68 -4.23 -8.70 8.44
CA LEU A 68 -4.94 -9.93 8.79
C LEU A 68 -4.11 -11.17 8.47
N TRP A 69 -3.53 -11.22 7.28
CA TRP A 69 -2.75 -12.38 6.85
C TRP A 69 -1.47 -12.57 7.68
N ALA A 70 -0.67 -11.50 7.83
CA ALA A 70 0.58 -11.57 8.61
C ALA A 70 0.32 -11.98 10.06
N LEU A 71 -0.71 -11.40 10.70
CA LEU A 71 -1.06 -11.76 12.06
C LEU A 71 -1.52 -13.23 12.15
N ALA A 72 -2.32 -13.71 11.20
CA ALA A 72 -2.73 -15.12 11.13
C ALA A 72 -1.53 -16.06 11.01
N GLN A 73 -0.55 -15.74 10.16
CA GLN A 73 0.66 -16.56 10.02
C GLN A 73 1.51 -16.54 11.30
N ARG A 74 1.68 -15.35 11.89
CA ARG A 74 2.45 -15.20 13.13
C ARG A 74 1.85 -16.01 14.28
N MET A 75 0.53 -16.02 14.42
CA MET A 75 -0.17 -16.80 15.45
C MET A 75 -0.03 -18.32 15.26
N LYS A 76 0.14 -18.80 14.04
CA LYS A 76 0.47 -20.24 13.79
C LYS A 76 1.89 -20.62 14.25
N GLN A 77 2.80 -19.65 14.31
CA GLN A 77 4.20 -19.86 14.68
C GLN A 77 4.43 -19.83 16.21
N GLY A 78 3.50 -19.26 16.96
CA GLY A 78 3.59 -19.16 18.41
C GLY A 78 2.57 -18.19 19.02
N GLU A 79 2.62 -18.06 20.34
CA GLU A 79 1.72 -17.15 21.07
C GLU A 79 1.99 -15.70 20.72
N VAL A 80 0.92 -14.98 20.31
CA VAL A 80 0.90 -13.53 20.15
C VAL A 80 -0.10 -12.95 21.16
N ARG A 81 0.39 -12.26 22.18
CA ARG A 81 -0.43 -11.62 23.20
C ARG A 81 -0.85 -10.21 22.81
N GLU A 82 -0.01 -9.54 22.02
CA GLU A 82 -0.23 -8.19 21.58
C GLU A 82 0.49 -7.96 20.24
N VAL A 83 -0.17 -7.29 19.30
CA VAL A 83 0.44 -6.81 18.07
C VAL A 83 0.68 -5.31 18.17
N VAL A 84 1.83 -4.85 17.68
CA VAL A 84 2.19 -3.43 17.68
C VAL A 84 2.56 -2.95 16.29
N ALA A 85 2.30 -1.67 16.04
CA ALA A 85 2.72 -0.98 14.82
C ALA A 85 3.08 0.47 15.13
N SER A 86 3.87 1.09 14.24
CA SER A 86 4.11 2.54 14.24
C SER A 86 3.51 3.13 12.98
N SER A 87 2.33 3.73 13.08
CA SER A 87 1.67 4.36 11.93
C SER A 87 0.46 5.19 12.35
N THR A 88 0.39 6.43 11.89
CA THR A 88 -0.77 7.32 12.07
C THR A 88 -1.92 7.04 11.10
N GLY A 89 -1.67 6.29 10.02
CA GLY A 89 -2.57 6.14 8.88
C GLY A 89 -3.19 4.75 8.74
N ASN A 90 -3.33 4.34 7.49
CA ASN A 90 -4.02 3.12 7.08
C ASN A 90 -3.43 1.84 7.70
N HIS A 91 -2.10 1.80 7.91
CA HIS A 91 -1.46 0.63 8.50
C HIS A 91 -1.82 0.46 9.98
N GLY A 92 -1.76 1.54 10.77
CA GLY A 92 -2.16 1.51 12.18
C GLY A 92 -3.61 1.06 12.36
N ALA A 93 -4.54 1.59 11.55
CA ALA A 93 -5.93 1.18 11.57
C ALA A 93 -6.11 -0.30 11.14
N ALA A 94 -5.37 -0.78 10.15
CA ALA A 94 -5.43 -2.17 9.71
C ALA A 94 -4.91 -3.15 10.76
N VAL A 95 -3.84 -2.80 11.48
CA VAL A 95 -3.30 -3.60 12.59
C VAL A 95 -4.28 -3.65 13.76
N ALA A 96 -4.87 -2.51 14.13
CA ALA A 96 -5.90 -2.44 15.18
C ALA A 96 -7.13 -3.29 14.82
N TYR A 97 -7.59 -3.21 13.56
CA TYR A 97 -8.69 -4.02 13.06
C TYR A 97 -8.35 -5.53 13.11
N ALA A 98 -7.17 -5.91 12.61
CA ALA A 98 -6.74 -7.31 12.63
C ALA A 98 -6.66 -7.86 14.07
N ALA A 99 -6.10 -7.10 15.00
CA ALA A 99 -6.06 -7.50 16.41
C ALA A 99 -7.45 -7.74 16.98
N LYS A 100 -8.40 -6.86 16.70
CA LYS A 100 -9.81 -7.02 17.12
C LYS A 100 -10.43 -8.29 16.56
N GLU A 101 -10.21 -8.62 15.29
CA GLU A 101 -10.69 -9.83 14.63
C GLU A 101 -10.15 -11.12 15.27
N PHE A 102 -8.92 -11.09 15.78
CA PHE A 102 -8.29 -12.23 16.47
C PHE A 102 -8.47 -12.23 17.99
N GLY A 103 -9.13 -11.21 18.56
CA GLY A 103 -9.35 -11.11 19.99
C GLY A 103 -8.06 -10.88 20.82
N ILE A 104 -7.03 -10.27 20.21
CA ILE A 104 -5.77 -9.92 20.89
C ILE A 104 -5.63 -8.42 21.06
N ARG A 105 -4.69 -7.99 21.89
CA ARG A 105 -4.44 -6.56 22.11
C ARG A 105 -3.69 -5.95 20.93
N ALA A 106 -4.03 -4.70 20.61
CA ALA A 106 -3.25 -3.86 19.70
C ALA A 106 -2.68 -2.66 20.44
N ARG A 107 -1.46 -2.26 20.08
CA ARG A 107 -0.84 -1.02 20.54
C ARG A 107 -0.21 -0.29 19.37
N ILE A 108 -0.65 0.94 19.13
CA ILE A 108 -0.18 1.75 18.00
C ILE A 108 0.64 2.91 18.53
N PHE A 109 1.86 3.01 18.06
CA PHE A 109 2.79 4.07 18.39
C PHE A 109 2.67 5.19 17.35
N LEU A 110 2.48 6.41 17.83
CA LEU A 110 2.23 7.61 17.03
C LEU A 110 3.24 8.69 17.39
N PRO A 111 3.65 9.54 16.43
CA PRO A 111 4.39 10.75 16.75
C PRO A 111 3.50 11.72 17.54
N ALA A 112 4.13 12.56 18.39
CA ALA A 112 3.42 13.61 19.11
C ALA A 112 2.68 14.54 18.13
N LYS A 113 1.50 15.04 18.55
CA LYS A 113 0.66 15.92 17.73
C LYS A 113 0.10 15.28 16.45
N CYS A 114 -0.06 13.96 16.44
CA CYS A 114 -0.74 13.25 15.35
C CYS A 114 -2.12 13.86 15.08
N ASN A 115 -2.54 13.84 13.81
CA ASN A 115 -3.87 14.32 13.40
C ASN A 115 -4.99 13.64 14.23
N PRO A 116 -5.85 14.41 14.91
CA PRO A 116 -6.89 13.87 15.82
C PRO A 116 -7.87 12.93 15.13
N VAL A 117 -8.18 13.16 13.84
CA VAL A 117 -9.11 12.31 13.08
C VAL A 117 -8.50 10.93 12.83
N LYS A 118 -7.21 10.89 12.47
CA LYS A 118 -6.47 9.62 12.28
C LYS A 118 -6.34 8.87 13.59
N ARG A 119 -5.98 9.57 14.66
CA ARG A 119 -5.91 9.03 16.01
C ARG A 119 -7.25 8.43 16.45
N GLY A 120 -8.34 9.18 16.28
CA GLY A 120 -9.69 8.74 16.64
C GLY A 120 -10.15 7.48 15.91
N ARG A 121 -9.73 7.28 14.68
CA ARG A 121 -10.02 6.02 13.93
C ARG A 121 -9.33 4.80 14.56
N ILE A 122 -8.09 4.94 15.00
CA ILE A 122 -7.33 3.89 15.67
C ILE A 122 -7.96 3.58 17.03
N ASP A 123 -8.30 4.61 17.80
CA ASP A 123 -8.95 4.51 19.11
C ASP A 123 -10.31 3.79 19.03
N ALA A 124 -11.12 4.14 18.03
CA ALA A 124 -12.42 3.51 17.79
C ALA A 124 -12.33 2.00 17.47
N LEU A 125 -11.16 1.53 17.03
CA LEU A 125 -10.88 0.10 16.83
C LEU A 125 -10.42 -0.62 18.11
N GLY A 126 -10.29 0.11 19.23
CA GLY A 126 -9.94 -0.45 20.53
C GLY A 126 -8.44 -0.66 20.75
N ALA A 127 -7.58 -0.06 19.95
CA ALA A 127 -6.13 -0.14 20.13
C ALA A 127 -5.65 0.82 21.22
N ALA A 128 -4.70 0.38 22.06
CA ALA A 128 -3.96 1.27 22.94
C ALA A 128 -3.05 2.18 22.10
N ILE A 129 -3.06 3.48 22.41
CA ILE A 129 -2.24 4.47 21.70
C ILE A 129 -1.11 4.92 22.61
N VAL A 130 0.12 4.96 22.08
CA VAL A 130 1.30 5.52 22.72
C VAL A 130 1.87 6.61 21.82
N GLU A 131 1.98 7.83 22.35
CA GLU A 131 2.59 8.94 21.62
C GLU A 131 4.08 9.06 21.98
N SER A 132 4.94 9.30 20.99
CA SER A 132 6.34 9.66 21.22
C SER A 132 6.46 11.07 21.83
N ALA A 133 7.63 11.38 22.36
CA ALA A 133 7.87 12.70 23.00
C ALA A 133 7.93 13.85 21.96
N ASP A 134 8.22 13.54 20.71
CA ASP A 134 8.37 14.49 19.60
C ASP A 134 7.48 14.12 18.40
N ALA A 135 7.50 14.97 17.39
CA ALA A 135 6.69 14.81 16.17
C ALA A 135 7.40 13.99 15.08
N ASP A 136 8.60 13.45 15.32
CA ASP A 136 9.31 12.61 14.35
C ASP A 136 8.71 11.20 14.32
N PRO A 137 8.23 10.73 13.16
CA PRO A 137 7.76 9.34 13.01
C PRO A 137 8.83 8.28 13.37
N ALA A 138 10.12 8.60 13.20
CA ALA A 138 11.22 7.69 13.57
C ALA A 138 11.22 7.40 15.08
N SER A 139 10.95 8.40 15.94
CA SER A 139 10.87 8.22 17.39
C SER A 139 9.75 7.25 17.77
N ALA A 140 8.58 7.37 17.15
CA ALA A 140 7.47 6.43 17.39
C ALA A 140 7.83 5.02 16.91
N PHE A 141 8.54 4.89 15.79
CA PHE A 141 9.01 3.62 15.27
C PHE A 141 10.01 2.94 16.22
N GLU A 142 10.99 3.67 16.73
CA GLU A 142 11.98 3.15 17.68
C GLU A 142 11.32 2.69 18.99
N LEU A 143 10.34 3.42 19.50
CA LEU A 143 9.55 3.02 20.66
C LEU A 143 8.79 1.71 20.40
N ALA A 144 8.15 1.56 19.23
CA ALA A 144 7.44 0.34 18.85
C ALA A 144 8.40 -0.85 18.75
N ALA A 145 9.53 -0.68 18.07
CA ALA A 145 10.56 -1.70 17.92
C ALA A 145 11.20 -2.09 19.26
N GLY A 146 11.42 -1.12 20.14
CA GLY A 146 11.90 -1.37 21.51
C GLY A 146 10.91 -2.15 22.35
N TYR A 147 9.64 -1.78 22.31
CA TYR A 147 8.56 -2.45 23.03
C TYR A 147 8.36 -3.90 22.55
N ALA A 148 8.49 -4.14 21.26
CA ALA A 148 8.32 -5.46 20.66
C ALA A 148 9.40 -6.50 21.01
N LYS A 149 10.48 -6.11 21.68
CA LYS A 149 11.50 -7.06 22.21
C LYS A 149 10.96 -7.91 23.36
N GLN A 150 9.80 -7.58 23.93
CA GLN A 150 9.18 -8.35 25.00
C GLN A 150 8.55 -9.64 24.44
N PRO A 151 8.58 -10.77 25.19
CA PRO A 151 7.99 -12.03 24.76
C PRO A 151 6.47 -11.90 24.44
N GLY A 152 6.03 -12.51 23.36
CA GLY A 152 4.63 -12.50 22.93
C GLY A 152 4.15 -11.18 22.31
N ILE A 153 5.04 -10.22 22.06
CA ILE A 153 4.74 -9.00 21.33
C ILE A 153 5.19 -9.15 19.87
N TYR A 154 4.28 -8.88 18.93
CA TYR A 154 4.59 -8.93 17.50
C TYR A 154 4.59 -7.53 16.90
N PHE A 155 5.74 -7.08 16.38
CA PHE A 155 5.86 -5.84 15.62
C PHE A 155 5.52 -6.10 14.16
N LEU A 156 4.34 -5.67 13.74
CA LEU A 156 3.91 -5.78 12.35
C LEU A 156 4.35 -4.52 11.60
N ASN A 157 5.47 -4.63 10.88
CA ASN A 157 6.05 -3.59 10.05
C ASN A 157 5.76 -3.89 8.58
N ASP A 158 4.96 -3.07 7.92
CA ASP A 158 4.51 -3.29 6.54
C ASP A 158 5.62 -3.16 5.47
N ALA A 159 6.74 -2.52 5.80
CA ALA A 159 7.90 -2.44 4.91
C ALA A 159 8.72 -3.74 4.89
N THR A 160 8.86 -4.43 6.03
CA THR A 160 9.84 -5.51 6.20
C THR A 160 9.26 -6.87 6.58
N ASP A 161 7.97 -6.94 6.94
CA ASP A 161 7.36 -8.21 7.31
C ASP A 161 7.17 -9.12 6.08
N ALA A 162 7.80 -10.31 6.14
CA ALA A 162 7.84 -11.24 5.02
C ALA A 162 6.47 -11.89 4.73
N ASP A 163 5.69 -12.16 5.77
CA ASP A 163 4.39 -12.81 5.64
C ASP A 163 3.34 -11.85 5.09
N LEU A 164 3.49 -10.55 5.32
CA LEU A 164 2.51 -9.54 4.94
C LEU A 164 2.20 -9.53 3.44
N LEU A 165 3.20 -9.75 2.59
CA LEU A 165 3.09 -9.53 1.13
C LEU A 165 2.06 -10.42 0.43
N ALA A 166 1.78 -11.62 0.96
CA ALA A 166 0.77 -12.49 0.37
C ALA A 166 -0.65 -11.91 0.48
N GLY A 167 -0.92 -11.07 1.49
CA GLY A 167 -2.19 -10.33 1.61
C GLY A 167 -2.46 -9.41 0.41
N PRO A 168 -1.68 -8.36 0.16
CA PRO A 168 -1.85 -7.49 -1.00
C PRO A 168 -1.63 -8.21 -2.34
N ALA A 169 -0.89 -9.32 -2.40
CA ALA A 169 -0.73 -10.13 -3.60
C ALA A 169 -2.07 -10.70 -4.11
N THR A 170 -3.03 -10.95 -3.21
CA THR A 170 -4.38 -11.40 -3.60
C THR A 170 -5.09 -10.41 -4.52
N ILE A 171 -4.79 -9.12 -4.44
CA ILE A 171 -5.35 -8.09 -5.33
C ILE A 171 -4.96 -8.37 -6.79
N GLY A 172 -3.70 -8.74 -7.04
CA GLY A 172 -3.23 -9.10 -8.38
C GLY A 172 -3.96 -10.33 -8.94
N CYS A 173 -4.17 -11.36 -8.10
CA CYS A 173 -4.98 -12.52 -8.49
C CYS A 173 -6.42 -12.11 -8.83
N GLU A 174 -7.05 -11.31 -7.97
CA GLU A 174 -8.42 -10.86 -8.17
C GLU A 174 -8.59 -10.04 -9.46
N ILE A 175 -7.64 -9.14 -9.78
CA ILE A 175 -7.67 -8.36 -11.03
C ILE A 175 -7.64 -9.30 -12.23
N LEU A 176 -6.70 -10.25 -12.29
CA LEU A 176 -6.56 -11.18 -13.41
C LEU A 176 -7.76 -12.13 -13.54
N GLU A 177 -8.41 -12.49 -12.43
CA GLU A 177 -9.63 -13.32 -12.43
C GLU A 177 -10.87 -12.51 -12.86
N GLN A 178 -10.96 -11.22 -12.52
CA GLN A 178 -12.08 -10.34 -12.87
C GLN A 178 -11.95 -9.74 -14.29
N LEU A 179 -10.71 -9.59 -14.79
CA LEU A 179 -10.37 -9.04 -16.10
C LEU A 179 -9.20 -9.83 -16.72
N PRO A 180 -9.45 -11.01 -17.29
CA PRO A 180 -8.39 -11.85 -17.87
C PRO A 180 -7.58 -11.18 -18.99
N GLU A 181 -8.18 -10.23 -19.71
CA GLU A 181 -7.56 -9.42 -20.77
C GLU A 181 -6.70 -8.25 -20.28
N THR A 182 -6.46 -8.12 -18.99
CA THR A 182 -5.62 -7.06 -18.40
C THR A 182 -4.26 -6.97 -19.09
N THR A 183 -3.90 -5.76 -19.54
CA THR A 183 -2.59 -5.48 -20.17
C THR A 183 -1.63 -4.72 -19.28
N ALA A 184 -2.16 -3.89 -18.37
CA ALA A 184 -1.36 -3.15 -17.40
C ALA A 184 -2.12 -2.90 -16.10
N ILE A 185 -1.38 -2.80 -15.00
CA ILE A 185 -1.90 -2.44 -13.67
C ILE A 185 -1.07 -1.28 -13.12
N PHE A 186 -1.73 -0.16 -12.82
CA PHE A 186 -1.12 0.98 -12.12
C PHE A 186 -1.32 0.80 -10.62
N VAL A 187 -0.23 0.93 -9.87
CA VAL A 187 -0.21 0.64 -8.44
C VAL A 187 0.47 1.76 -7.66
N PRO A 188 -0.19 2.38 -6.67
CA PRO A 188 0.44 3.35 -5.78
C PRO A 188 1.63 2.72 -5.03
N MET A 189 2.74 3.44 -4.93
CA MET A 189 3.99 2.96 -4.37
C MET A 189 4.50 3.85 -3.23
N GLY A 190 4.17 3.49 -1.98
CA GLY A 190 4.78 4.02 -0.76
C GLY A 190 5.90 3.10 -0.26
N ASP A 191 5.74 2.46 0.91
CA ASP A 191 6.68 1.44 1.43
C ASP A 191 6.68 0.12 0.66
N THR A 192 6.06 0.13 -0.50
CA THR A 192 6.10 -0.89 -1.55
C THR A 192 5.37 -2.20 -1.27
N ALA A 193 4.81 -2.44 -0.10
CA ALA A 193 4.09 -3.70 0.18
C ALA A 193 2.97 -3.99 -0.83
N LEU A 194 2.22 -2.95 -1.26
CA LEU A 194 1.15 -3.09 -2.24
C LEU A 194 1.67 -3.54 -3.60
N ILE A 195 2.60 -2.79 -4.17
CA ILE A 195 3.12 -3.08 -5.51
C ILE A 195 3.95 -4.35 -5.55
N ARG A 196 4.75 -4.64 -4.52
CA ARG A 196 5.52 -5.88 -4.42
C ARG A 196 4.60 -7.11 -4.34
N GLY A 197 3.53 -7.02 -3.57
CA GLY A 197 2.53 -8.07 -3.48
C GLY A 197 1.83 -8.30 -4.82
N ILE A 198 1.22 -7.27 -5.39
CA ILE A 198 0.52 -7.36 -6.69
C ILE A 198 1.46 -7.89 -7.78
N ALA A 199 2.65 -7.30 -7.91
CA ALA A 199 3.62 -7.69 -8.92
C ALA A 199 4.10 -9.14 -8.74
N ALA A 200 4.32 -9.60 -7.49
CA ALA A 200 4.69 -10.97 -7.22
C ALA A 200 3.61 -11.97 -7.70
N ALA A 201 2.33 -11.67 -7.52
CA ALA A 201 1.23 -12.49 -8.02
C ALA A 201 1.17 -12.45 -9.57
N VAL A 202 1.11 -11.24 -10.11
CA VAL A 202 0.91 -11.03 -11.56
C VAL A 202 2.06 -11.61 -12.37
N LYS A 203 3.31 -11.40 -11.97
CA LYS A 203 4.47 -11.93 -12.73
C LYS A 203 4.60 -13.46 -12.66
N GLN A 204 4.00 -14.12 -11.68
CA GLN A 204 3.92 -15.58 -11.63
C GLN A 204 2.76 -16.15 -12.47
N ILE A 205 1.68 -15.39 -12.69
CA ILE A 205 0.47 -15.88 -13.37
C ILE A 205 0.43 -15.41 -14.83
N ALA A 206 0.69 -14.13 -15.08
CA ALA A 206 0.60 -13.45 -16.36
C ALA A 206 1.80 -12.49 -16.53
N PRO A 207 3.03 -12.99 -16.76
CA PRO A 207 4.25 -12.18 -16.76
C PRO A 207 4.28 -11.08 -17.84
N GLN A 208 3.44 -11.19 -18.87
CA GLN A 208 3.30 -10.19 -19.93
C GLN A 208 2.55 -8.93 -19.47
N VAL A 209 1.76 -9.00 -18.39
CA VAL A 209 1.02 -7.85 -17.86
C VAL A 209 2.01 -6.86 -17.24
N LYS A 210 1.94 -5.61 -17.66
CA LYS A 210 2.81 -4.55 -17.16
C LYS A 210 2.38 -4.09 -15.78
N ILE A 211 3.34 -3.93 -14.88
CA ILE A 211 3.16 -3.33 -13.55
C ILE A 211 3.80 -1.96 -13.55
N ILE A 212 2.98 -0.92 -13.32
CA ILE A 212 3.43 0.47 -13.35
C ILE A 212 3.28 1.04 -11.93
N GLY A 213 4.42 1.33 -11.30
CA GLY A 213 4.46 1.98 -9.99
C GLY A 213 4.13 3.47 -10.10
N VAL A 214 3.42 4.00 -9.12
CA VAL A 214 3.12 5.44 -9.07
C VAL A 214 3.56 6.01 -7.73
N GLN A 215 4.41 7.02 -7.77
CA GLN A 215 4.93 7.70 -6.58
C GLN A 215 4.73 9.22 -6.68
N ALA A 216 4.64 9.89 -5.52
CA ALA A 216 4.54 11.35 -5.47
C ALA A 216 5.88 12.01 -5.86
N GLU A 217 5.84 13.08 -6.67
CA GLU A 217 7.03 13.85 -7.05
C GLU A 217 7.79 14.42 -5.84
N ARG A 218 7.07 14.73 -4.75
CA ARG A 218 7.65 15.26 -3.50
C ARG A 218 8.16 14.19 -2.54
N ALA A 219 7.97 12.89 -2.88
CA ALA A 219 8.48 11.75 -2.11
C ALA A 219 9.02 10.66 -3.06
N PRO A 220 10.04 10.96 -3.90
CA PRO A 220 10.44 10.11 -5.03
C PRO A 220 11.49 9.05 -4.68
N ALA A 221 11.69 8.71 -3.40
CA ALA A 221 12.84 7.92 -2.97
C ALA A 221 12.91 6.52 -3.64
N TYR A 222 11.77 5.82 -3.78
CA TYR A 222 11.75 4.52 -4.48
C TYR A 222 11.87 4.67 -6.00
N TYR A 223 11.35 5.74 -6.61
CA TYR A 223 11.57 6.04 -8.03
C TYR A 223 13.05 6.24 -8.34
N LEU A 224 13.71 7.07 -7.54
CA LEU A 224 15.16 7.33 -7.69
C LEU A 224 15.97 6.05 -7.48
N SER A 225 15.61 5.25 -6.46
CA SER A 225 16.26 3.98 -6.18
C SER A 225 16.06 2.96 -7.30
N TRP A 226 14.85 2.86 -7.84
CA TRP A 226 14.54 1.99 -8.98
C TRP A 226 15.31 2.40 -10.23
N LYS A 227 15.41 3.72 -10.50
CA LYS A 227 16.11 4.26 -11.65
C LYS A 227 17.62 4.03 -11.55
N GLU A 228 18.21 4.27 -10.38
CA GLU A 228 19.66 4.19 -10.16
C GLU A 228 20.15 2.78 -9.75
N ASP A 229 19.25 1.82 -9.57
CA ASP A 229 19.55 0.45 -9.13
C ASP A 229 20.33 0.39 -7.79
N ARG A 230 20.07 1.33 -6.91
CA ARG A 230 20.64 1.42 -5.57
C ARG A 230 19.69 2.16 -4.63
N VAL A 231 19.90 2.03 -3.32
CA VAL A 231 19.13 2.81 -2.35
C VAL A 231 19.47 4.29 -2.46
N VAL A 232 18.46 5.12 -2.69
CA VAL A 232 18.54 6.58 -2.71
C VAL A 232 17.53 7.14 -1.72
N SER A 233 18.01 7.76 -0.66
CA SER A 233 17.18 8.48 0.31
C SER A 233 17.00 9.93 -0.13
N THR A 234 15.87 10.53 0.27
CA THR A 234 15.59 11.97 0.05
C THR A 234 15.66 12.74 1.36
N GLU A 235 15.90 14.03 1.31
CA GLU A 235 15.90 14.88 2.50
C GLU A 235 14.51 15.01 3.11
N THR A 236 13.48 15.05 2.26
CA THR A 236 12.08 15.17 2.67
C THR A 236 11.21 14.15 1.95
N CYS A 237 10.02 13.95 2.46
CA CYS A 237 8.92 13.20 1.81
C CYS A 237 7.59 13.94 2.03
N ASP A 238 7.62 15.27 1.94
CA ASP A 238 6.52 16.16 2.24
C ASP A 238 5.50 16.19 1.09
N THR A 239 4.52 15.29 1.15
CA THR A 239 3.41 15.14 0.19
C THR A 239 2.08 15.04 0.90
N ILE A 240 0.98 15.50 0.24
CA ILE A 240 -0.40 15.28 0.72
C ILE A 240 -0.78 13.79 0.72
N ALA A 241 -0.05 12.97 0.00
CA ALA A 241 -0.28 11.53 -0.11
C ALA A 241 0.51 10.76 0.98
N ASP A 242 0.05 10.81 2.23
CA ASP A 242 0.70 10.13 3.37
C ASP A 242 1.09 8.66 3.07
N GLY A 243 0.23 7.93 2.32
CA GLY A 243 0.48 6.55 1.92
C GLY A 243 1.62 6.37 0.92
N LEU A 244 2.16 7.46 0.35
CA LEU A 244 3.30 7.48 -0.56
C LEU A 244 4.54 8.13 0.05
N ALA A 245 4.46 8.64 1.28
CA ALA A 245 5.48 9.43 1.93
C ALA A 245 6.61 8.54 2.51
N THR A 246 7.54 8.13 1.67
CA THR A 246 8.72 7.35 2.07
C THR A 246 9.99 8.11 1.76
N ARG A 247 10.83 8.33 2.80
CA ARG A 247 12.09 9.05 2.69
C ARG A 247 13.28 8.12 2.45
N THR A 248 13.30 6.98 3.12
CA THR A 248 14.43 6.02 3.08
C THR A 248 13.92 4.65 2.65
N PRO A 249 14.21 4.20 1.42
CA PRO A 249 13.82 2.88 0.94
C PRO A 249 14.59 1.74 1.60
N GLU A 250 13.91 0.62 1.83
CA GLU A 250 14.53 -0.63 2.24
C GLU A 250 15.26 -1.28 1.06
N ALA A 251 16.51 -1.69 1.24
CA ALA A 251 17.34 -2.26 0.17
C ALA A 251 16.74 -3.52 -0.46
N ALA A 252 16.10 -4.38 0.34
CA ALA A 252 15.41 -5.57 -0.16
C ALA A 252 14.23 -5.18 -1.06
N ASN A 253 13.47 -4.16 -0.66
CA ASN A 253 12.31 -3.67 -1.40
C ASN A 253 12.72 -3.04 -2.74
N VAL A 254 13.84 -2.31 -2.77
CA VAL A 254 14.39 -1.74 -4.03
C VAL A 254 14.71 -2.86 -5.02
N ARG A 255 15.38 -3.94 -4.58
CA ARG A 255 15.68 -5.10 -5.44
C ARG A 255 14.41 -5.78 -5.97
N ASP A 256 13.40 -5.96 -5.11
CA ASP A 256 12.13 -6.55 -5.52
C ASP A 256 11.42 -5.68 -6.55
N VAL A 257 11.28 -4.37 -6.28
CA VAL A 257 10.67 -3.41 -7.20
C VAL A 257 11.42 -3.38 -8.53
N LYS A 258 12.75 -3.31 -8.51
CA LYS A 258 13.59 -3.33 -9.73
C LYS A 258 13.32 -4.53 -10.62
N SER A 259 13.05 -5.68 -10.02
CA SER A 259 12.89 -6.95 -10.75
C SER A 259 11.46 -7.29 -11.15
N LEU A 260 10.45 -6.66 -10.54
CA LEU A 260 9.03 -6.97 -10.72
C LEU A 260 8.25 -5.87 -11.42
N VAL A 261 8.71 -4.62 -11.34
CA VAL A 261 8.00 -3.43 -11.82
C VAL A 261 8.58 -3.00 -13.17
N ASP A 262 7.73 -2.85 -14.15
CA ASP A 262 8.14 -2.56 -15.53
C ASP A 262 8.43 -1.07 -15.75
N ASP A 263 7.72 -0.18 -15.02
CA ASP A 263 7.91 1.28 -15.10
C ASP A 263 7.46 1.96 -13.81
N VAL A 264 7.96 3.17 -13.55
CA VAL A 264 7.56 4.00 -12.42
C VAL A 264 7.27 5.43 -12.87
N VAL A 265 6.09 5.93 -12.56
CA VAL A 265 5.61 7.28 -12.90
C VAL A 265 5.54 8.15 -11.65
N LEU A 266 6.05 9.37 -11.76
CA LEU A 266 5.87 10.39 -10.73
C LEU A 266 4.63 11.24 -11.03
N VAL A 267 3.86 11.58 -9.99
CA VAL A 267 2.69 12.46 -10.07
C VAL A 267 2.81 13.61 -9.09
N SER A 268 2.38 14.80 -9.50
CA SER A 268 2.38 15.99 -8.64
C SER A 268 1.19 16.01 -7.69
N GLU A 269 1.25 16.88 -6.67
CA GLU A 269 0.16 17.14 -5.74
C GLU A 269 -1.12 17.57 -6.50
N GLU A 270 -0.98 18.49 -7.45
CA GLU A 270 -2.07 18.96 -8.28
C GLU A 270 -2.71 17.85 -9.12
N GLN A 271 -1.90 16.99 -9.73
CA GLN A 271 -2.40 15.85 -10.50
C GLN A 271 -3.17 14.86 -9.63
N MET A 272 -2.75 14.65 -8.38
CA MET A 272 -3.50 13.82 -7.42
C MET A 272 -4.82 14.47 -7.00
N LEU A 273 -4.85 15.79 -6.78
CA LEU A 273 -6.11 16.51 -6.49
C LEU A 273 -7.09 16.43 -7.64
N GLN A 274 -6.65 16.67 -8.88
CA GLN A 274 -7.47 16.51 -10.10
C GLN A 274 -7.99 15.07 -10.26
N ALA A 275 -7.16 14.07 -9.94
CA ALA A 275 -7.57 12.68 -9.97
C ALA A 275 -8.63 12.34 -8.90
N ILE A 276 -8.54 12.94 -7.70
CA ILE A 276 -9.58 12.81 -6.66
C ILE A 276 -10.89 13.39 -7.16
N GLU A 277 -10.85 14.58 -7.75
CA GLU A 277 -12.04 15.24 -8.31
C GLU A 277 -12.68 14.39 -9.41
N ALA A 278 -11.90 13.91 -10.38
CA ALA A 278 -12.40 13.06 -11.46
C ALA A 278 -13.00 11.74 -10.94
N LEU A 279 -12.33 11.08 -9.99
CA LEU A 279 -12.86 9.87 -9.36
C LEU A 279 -14.18 10.14 -8.63
N LEU A 280 -14.28 11.25 -7.91
CA LEU A 280 -15.47 11.59 -7.12
C LEU A 280 -16.65 12.01 -7.99
N LEU A 281 -16.44 12.91 -8.93
CA LEU A 281 -17.53 13.55 -9.69
C LEU A 281 -17.95 12.72 -10.90
N GLU A 282 -17.00 12.06 -11.56
CA GLU A 282 -17.25 11.36 -12.82
C GLU A 282 -17.39 9.84 -12.65
N GLU A 283 -16.63 9.24 -11.72
CA GLU A 283 -16.67 7.79 -11.48
C GLU A 283 -17.40 7.42 -10.16
N HIS A 284 -17.81 8.42 -9.36
CA HIS A 284 -18.52 8.27 -8.08
C HIS A 284 -17.73 7.45 -7.05
N VAL A 285 -16.41 7.55 -7.08
CA VAL A 285 -15.47 6.84 -6.20
C VAL A 285 -14.71 7.82 -5.32
N LEU A 286 -14.86 7.71 -4.00
CA LEU A 286 -14.04 8.47 -3.07
C LEU A 286 -12.66 7.82 -2.92
N ALA A 287 -11.61 8.61 -3.09
CA ALA A 287 -10.22 8.20 -2.88
C ALA A 287 -9.45 9.24 -2.05
N GLU A 288 -8.49 8.77 -1.26
CA GLU A 288 -7.45 9.63 -0.69
C GLU A 288 -6.35 9.91 -1.72
N PRO A 289 -5.43 10.88 -1.52
CA PRO A 289 -4.39 11.19 -2.51
C PRO A 289 -3.56 9.98 -2.95
N ALA A 290 -3.12 9.14 -2.02
CA ALA A 290 -2.42 7.91 -2.35
C ALA A 290 -3.28 6.93 -3.16
N GLY A 291 -4.59 6.87 -2.89
CA GLY A 291 -5.56 6.05 -3.63
C GLY A 291 -5.82 6.55 -5.04
N ALA A 292 -5.75 7.88 -5.26
CA ALA A 292 -5.96 8.52 -6.55
C ALA A 292 -4.70 8.54 -7.44
N ALA A 293 -3.52 8.22 -6.90
CA ALA A 293 -2.25 8.34 -7.62
C ALA A 293 -2.22 7.53 -8.93
N SER A 294 -2.79 6.32 -8.96
CA SER A 294 -2.87 5.51 -10.19
C SER A 294 -3.68 6.22 -11.28
N THR A 295 -4.78 6.87 -10.93
CA THR A 295 -5.60 7.66 -11.84
C THR A 295 -4.84 8.89 -12.34
N ALA A 296 -4.13 9.60 -11.45
CA ALA A 296 -3.27 10.73 -11.83
C ALA A 296 -2.21 10.33 -12.85
N ALA A 297 -1.56 9.19 -12.65
CA ALA A 297 -0.54 8.67 -13.57
C ALA A 297 -1.12 8.31 -14.94
N LEU A 298 -2.29 7.68 -14.99
CA LEU A 298 -2.97 7.37 -16.26
C LEU A 298 -3.30 8.65 -17.04
N LEU A 299 -3.88 9.65 -16.39
CA LEU A 299 -4.25 10.93 -17.02
C LEU A 299 -3.04 11.71 -17.52
N LYS A 300 -1.89 11.62 -16.79
CA LYS A 300 -0.63 12.27 -17.19
C LYS A 300 0.02 11.62 -18.40
N SER A 301 0.09 10.29 -18.45
CA SER A 301 1.00 9.59 -19.36
C SER A 301 0.50 8.26 -19.90
N GLY A 302 -0.78 8.11 -20.12
CA GLY A 302 -1.43 6.86 -20.52
C GLY A 302 -0.95 6.18 -21.81
N SER A 303 0.19 6.56 -22.40
CA SER A 303 0.76 5.93 -23.60
C SER A 303 1.53 4.64 -23.27
N GLY A 304 1.33 3.58 -24.06
CA GLY A 304 2.15 2.36 -23.99
C GLY A 304 1.69 1.26 -23.01
N CYS A 305 0.50 1.39 -22.38
CA CYS A 305 0.00 0.44 -21.38
C CYS A 305 -0.91 -0.67 -21.96
N GLY A 306 -1.19 -0.67 -23.28
CA GLY A 306 -2.17 -1.58 -23.91
C GLY A 306 -3.62 -1.12 -23.71
N ASP A 307 -4.57 -2.01 -24.00
CA ASP A 307 -5.99 -1.64 -24.16
C ASP A 307 -6.85 -1.84 -22.90
N HIS A 308 -6.46 -2.74 -22.01
CA HIS A 308 -7.21 -3.06 -20.78
C HIS A 308 -6.36 -2.74 -19.54
N VAL A 309 -6.68 -1.63 -18.89
CA VAL A 309 -5.87 -1.07 -17.80
C VAL A 309 -6.63 -1.11 -16.48
N ALA A 310 -6.04 -1.70 -15.46
CA ALA A 310 -6.56 -1.66 -14.10
C ALA A 310 -5.81 -0.61 -13.26
N LEU A 311 -6.57 0.27 -12.58
CA LEU A 311 -6.05 1.25 -11.63
C LEU A 311 -6.40 0.80 -10.21
N VAL A 312 -5.42 0.64 -9.35
CA VAL A 312 -5.66 0.30 -7.95
C VAL A 312 -6.00 1.56 -7.17
N VAL A 313 -7.26 1.68 -6.72
CA VAL A 313 -7.70 2.72 -5.80
C VAL A 313 -7.49 2.21 -4.38
N SER A 314 -6.31 2.47 -3.82
CA SER A 314 -5.76 1.78 -2.66
C SER A 314 -6.38 2.15 -1.32
N GLY A 315 -7.05 3.33 -1.21
CA GLY A 315 -7.68 3.79 0.02
C GLY A 315 -8.54 5.04 -0.17
N ALA A 316 -9.45 5.28 0.79
CA ALA A 316 -10.42 6.39 0.81
C ALA A 316 -10.33 7.25 2.08
N ASN A 317 -9.29 7.10 2.90
CA ASN A 317 -9.19 7.79 4.19
C ASN A 317 -8.74 9.24 4.07
N ILE A 318 -9.41 9.99 3.18
CA ILE A 318 -9.12 11.40 2.89
C ILE A 318 -9.50 12.31 4.05
N SER A 319 -8.73 13.37 4.29
CA SER A 319 -9.09 14.45 5.21
C SER A 319 -10.07 15.42 4.56
N ARG A 320 -10.87 16.10 5.41
CA ARG A 320 -11.81 17.13 4.95
C ARG A 320 -11.09 18.27 4.23
N GLU A 321 -9.90 18.64 4.70
CA GLU A 321 -9.10 19.72 4.17
C GLU A 321 -8.63 19.41 2.75
N VAL A 322 -8.07 18.20 2.54
CA VAL A 322 -7.62 17.75 1.22
C VAL A 322 -8.80 17.56 0.25
N LEU A 323 -9.94 17.03 0.74
CA LEU A 323 -11.13 16.91 -0.10
C LEU A 323 -11.64 18.28 -0.57
N LYS A 324 -11.65 19.29 0.33
CA LYS A 324 -12.02 20.66 -0.06
C LYS A 324 -11.06 21.26 -1.09
N GLN A 325 -9.76 20.97 -0.97
CA GLN A 325 -8.79 21.41 -1.98
C GLN A 325 -9.07 20.77 -3.33
N ALA A 326 -9.36 19.46 -3.37
CA ALA A 326 -9.64 18.75 -4.61
C ALA A 326 -10.87 19.29 -5.35
N ILE A 327 -11.99 19.55 -4.64
CA ILE A 327 -13.25 20.01 -5.25
C ILE A 327 -13.35 21.54 -5.38
N GLY A 328 -12.44 22.31 -4.81
CA GLY A 328 -12.41 23.77 -4.87
C GLY A 328 -11.33 24.34 -5.79
N SER A 329 -10.61 23.48 -6.52
CA SER A 329 -9.53 23.88 -7.43
C SER A 329 -10.01 24.23 -8.85
N ALA A 330 -11.34 24.30 -9.06
CA ALA A 330 -11.98 24.67 -10.35
C ALA A 330 -12.14 26.17 -10.48
#